data_4b1021a561f4dd737370dd9dcf1cc139
#
_entry.id   4b1021a561f4dd737370dd9dcf1cc139
#
_cell.length_a   1.000
_cell.length_b   1.000
_cell.length_c   1.000
_cell.angle_alpha   90.00
_cell.angle_beta   90.00
_cell.angle_gamma   90.00
#
_symmetry.space_group_name_H-M   'P 1'
#
loop_
_entity.id
_entity.type
_entity.pdbx_description
1 polymer ?
#
loop_
_entity_poly.entity_id
_entity_poly.type
_entity_poly.pdbx_seq_one_letter_code
_entity_poly.pdbx_strand_id
1 'polypeptide(L)'
;MTTLINRPNTALVVIDVQNGVVGEAYNRDNVVANIASLIDKARAADVDVVWVQDSGAGARDSEGWQLVSELSRREGEPLVQKDFADSFEETDLESILAERSVGQLVVAGAQTDECIRSTLHGAIARGYDATLVADAHTTEDLSEWGAPTPDLVIAHTNLYWSNHAAPGRTAGTVNSADVDFTIAPGV
;
A
#
# COMPACT_ATOMS: atom_id res chain seq x y z
N MET A 1 3.10 -7.79 -16.88
CA MET A 1 4.10 -8.59 -16.10
C MET A 1 5.26 -7.69 -15.74
N THR A 2 5.78 -7.84 -14.53
CA THR A 2 6.94 -7.05 -14.06
C THR A 2 8.15 -7.15 -15.03
N THR A 3 8.95 -6.09 -15.12
CA THR A 3 10.22 -6.10 -15.86
C THR A 3 11.39 -6.61 -15.03
N LEU A 4 11.17 -6.90 -13.75
CA LEU A 4 12.18 -7.39 -12.82
C LEU A 4 12.44 -8.88 -13.06
N ILE A 5 13.69 -9.22 -13.40
CA ILE A 5 14.08 -10.59 -13.71
C ILE A 5 14.11 -11.44 -12.45
N ASN A 6 13.56 -12.66 -12.52
CA ASN A 6 13.53 -13.62 -11.42
C ASN A 6 12.77 -13.13 -10.17
N ARG A 7 11.75 -12.28 -10.35
CA ARG A 7 10.87 -11.82 -9.27
C ARG A 7 9.41 -12.19 -9.52
N PRO A 8 9.05 -13.47 -9.41
CA PRO A 8 7.69 -13.95 -9.71
C PRO A 8 6.71 -13.73 -8.56
N ASN A 9 7.19 -13.38 -7.35
CA ASN A 9 6.34 -13.34 -6.17
C ASN A 9 5.57 -12.03 -6.04
N THR A 10 4.48 -12.10 -5.29
CA THR A 10 3.64 -10.96 -4.89
C THR A 10 3.90 -10.62 -3.43
N ALA A 11 3.77 -9.34 -3.07
CA ALA A 11 3.68 -8.89 -1.68
C ALA A 11 2.48 -7.96 -1.49
N LEU A 12 1.83 -8.07 -0.32
CA LEU A 12 0.92 -7.04 0.17
C LEU A 12 1.74 -5.97 0.90
N VAL A 13 1.68 -4.73 0.43
CA VAL A 13 2.35 -3.58 1.06
C VAL A 13 1.30 -2.74 1.78
N VAL A 14 1.37 -2.70 3.11
CA VAL A 14 0.46 -1.95 3.99
C VAL A 14 1.15 -0.67 4.42
N ILE A 15 0.68 0.47 3.91
CA ILE A 15 1.36 1.76 4.03
C ILE A 15 0.65 2.65 5.05
N ASP A 16 1.38 3.07 6.08
CA ASP A 16 1.07 4.15 7.01
C ASP A 16 -0.31 4.03 7.71
N VAL A 17 -0.74 2.80 8.05
CA VAL A 17 -1.98 2.58 8.80
C VAL A 17 -1.69 2.77 10.30
N GLN A 18 -1.25 4.00 10.63
CA GLN A 18 -0.86 4.45 11.95
C GLN A 18 -1.94 5.36 12.55
N ASN A 19 -2.05 5.38 13.89
CA ASN A 19 -3.06 6.21 14.57
C ASN A 19 -2.98 7.69 14.17
N GLY A 20 -1.77 8.23 14.02
CA GLY A 20 -1.55 9.63 13.63
C GLY A 20 -1.78 9.93 12.14
N VAL A 21 -1.97 8.90 11.31
CA VAL A 21 -2.23 9.07 9.87
C VAL A 21 -3.68 8.81 9.52
N VAL A 22 -4.27 7.74 10.08
CA VAL A 22 -5.64 7.35 9.69
C VAL A 22 -6.69 7.67 10.75
N GLY A 23 -6.31 8.27 11.89
CA GLY A 23 -7.24 8.50 13.01
C GLY A 23 -8.51 9.26 12.60
N GLU A 24 -8.37 10.29 11.79
CA GLU A 24 -9.47 11.14 11.30
C GLU A 24 -9.70 10.95 9.79
N ALA A 25 -9.13 9.90 9.17
CA ALA A 25 -9.23 9.68 7.74
C ALA A 25 -10.66 9.26 7.32
N TYR A 26 -11.00 9.60 6.09
CA TYR A 26 -12.31 9.29 5.50
C TYR A 26 -12.58 7.79 5.47
N ASN A 27 -13.77 7.38 5.91
CA ASN A 27 -14.24 5.99 5.91
C ASN A 27 -13.27 5.00 6.59
N ARG A 28 -12.53 5.48 7.60
CA ARG A 28 -11.45 4.79 8.30
C ARG A 28 -11.78 3.34 8.67
N ASP A 29 -12.92 3.13 9.33
CA ASP A 29 -13.25 1.82 9.91
C ASP A 29 -13.44 0.75 8.83
N ASN A 30 -14.10 1.09 7.71
CA ASN A 30 -14.26 0.16 6.60
C ASN A 30 -12.93 -0.11 5.90
N VAL A 31 -12.10 0.92 5.72
CA VAL A 31 -10.77 0.77 5.09
C VAL A 31 -9.87 -0.12 5.94
N VAL A 32 -9.82 0.12 7.26
CA VAL A 32 -9.03 -0.71 8.18
C VAL A 32 -9.54 -2.16 8.21
N ALA A 33 -10.86 -2.38 8.19
CA ALA A 33 -11.44 -3.72 8.11
C ALA A 33 -11.08 -4.44 6.80
N ASN A 34 -11.09 -3.73 5.67
CA ASN A 34 -10.67 -4.28 4.38
C ASN A 34 -9.18 -4.64 4.39
N ILE A 35 -8.33 -3.78 4.97
CA ILE A 35 -6.89 -4.06 5.12
C ILE A 35 -6.67 -5.29 6.01
N ALA A 36 -7.39 -5.42 7.13
CA ALA A 36 -7.30 -6.60 7.99
C ALA A 36 -7.65 -7.89 7.21
N SER A 37 -8.72 -7.85 6.42
CA SER A 37 -9.11 -8.98 5.56
C SER A 37 -8.04 -9.32 4.51
N LEU A 38 -7.41 -8.31 3.89
CA LEU A 38 -6.31 -8.52 2.95
C LEU A 38 -5.09 -9.16 3.60
N ILE A 39 -4.73 -8.72 4.81
CA ILE A 39 -3.64 -9.30 5.59
C ILE A 39 -3.91 -10.77 5.90
N ASP A 40 -5.13 -11.12 6.30
CA ASP A 40 -5.50 -12.50 6.57
C ASP A 40 -5.47 -13.37 5.30
N LYS A 41 -5.94 -12.85 4.17
CA LYS A 41 -5.86 -13.52 2.86
C LYS A 41 -4.40 -13.75 2.44
N ALA A 42 -3.53 -12.73 2.54
CA ALA A 42 -2.12 -12.83 2.20
C ALA A 42 -1.41 -13.90 3.04
N ARG A 43 -1.62 -13.86 4.36
CA ARG A 43 -1.07 -14.84 5.30
C ARG A 43 -1.56 -16.26 5.06
N ALA A 44 -2.82 -16.43 4.68
CA ALA A 44 -3.40 -17.74 4.36
C ALA A 44 -2.82 -18.32 3.06
N ALA A 45 -2.37 -17.47 2.14
CA ALA A 45 -1.77 -17.84 0.87
C ALA A 45 -0.23 -17.85 0.90
N ASP A 46 0.38 -17.68 2.08
CA ASP A 46 1.85 -17.59 2.27
C ASP A 46 2.49 -16.46 1.44
N VAL A 47 1.77 -15.34 1.29
CA VAL A 47 2.22 -14.13 0.62
C VAL A 47 2.78 -13.16 1.66
N ASP A 48 3.95 -12.59 1.35
CA ASP A 48 4.61 -11.63 2.23
C ASP A 48 3.74 -10.39 2.49
N VAL A 49 3.59 -10.03 3.77
CA VAL A 49 3.02 -8.76 4.21
C VAL A 49 4.16 -7.85 4.62
N VAL A 50 4.34 -6.76 3.88
CA VAL A 50 5.36 -5.73 4.15
C VAL A 50 4.67 -4.51 4.73
N TRP A 51 5.11 -4.12 5.92
CA TRP A 51 4.59 -2.97 6.64
C TRP A 51 5.45 -1.74 6.38
N VAL A 52 4.81 -0.61 6.16
CA VAL A 52 5.48 0.70 6.02
C VAL A 52 4.91 1.63 7.08
N GLN A 53 5.78 2.36 7.77
CA GLN A 53 5.42 3.39 8.74
C GLN A 53 6.16 4.69 8.46
N ASP A 54 5.39 5.78 8.48
CA ASP A 54 5.90 7.14 8.30
C ASP A 54 6.35 7.72 9.64
N SER A 55 7.54 8.33 9.67
CA SER A 55 8.08 9.01 10.86
C SER A 55 7.31 10.28 11.20
N GLY A 56 6.63 10.88 10.23
CA GLY A 56 5.79 12.07 10.42
C GLY A 56 4.51 11.81 11.21
N ALA A 57 4.10 10.55 11.38
CA ALA A 57 2.91 10.17 12.17
C ALA A 57 3.03 10.47 13.67
N GLY A 58 4.24 10.76 14.15
CA GLY A 58 4.55 11.04 15.55
C GLY A 58 5.94 10.55 15.93
N ALA A 59 6.41 10.94 17.11
CA ALA A 59 7.68 10.43 17.62
C ALA A 59 7.64 8.89 17.67
N ARG A 60 8.77 8.25 17.38
CA ARG A 60 8.87 6.79 17.40
C ARG A 60 8.38 6.24 18.74
N ASP A 61 7.59 5.17 18.69
CA ASP A 61 6.93 4.51 19.83
C ASP A 61 5.81 5.34 20.49
N SER A 62 5.50 6.55 20.00
CA SER A 62 4.33 7.30 20.44
C SER A 62 3.02 6.64 19.98
N GLU A 63 1.91 7.03 20.60
CA GLU A 63 0.57 6.55 20.21
C GLU A 63 0.26 6.85 18.74
N GLY A 64 0.60 8.04 18.24
CA GLY A 64 0.40 8.42 16.83
C GLY A 64 1.22 7.57 15.86
N TRP A 65 2.45 7.22 16.25
CA TRP A 65 3.34 6.40 15.43
C TRP A 65 2.91 4.93 15.36
N GLN A 66 2.23 4.41 16.38
CA GLN A 66 1.81 3.00 16.42
C GLN A 66 0.78 2.69 15.33
N LEU A 67 0.79 1.45 14.84
CA LEU A 67 -0.29 0.92 14.01
C LEU A 67 -1.61 1.00 14.78
N VAL A 68 -2.70 1.16 14.03
CA VAL A 68 -4.05 1.08 14.62
C VAL A 68 -4.25 -0.26 15.33
N SER A 69 -5.01 -0.25 16.43
CA SER A 69 -5.16 -1.43 17.32
C SER A 69 -5.80 -2.65 16.64
N GLU A 70 -6.53 -2.43 15.56
CA GLU A 70 -7.20 -3.48 14.77
C GLU A 70 -6.23 -4.29 13.91
N LEU A 71 -5.02 -3.78 13.70
CA LEU A 71 -3.99 -4.42 12.90
C LEU A 71 -2.80 -4.83 13.75
N SER A 72 -2.23 -5.97 13.45
CA SER A 72 -1.03 -6.45 14.15
C SER A 72 -0.02 -7.05 13.18
N ARG A 73 1.20 -6.51 13.22
CA ARG A 73 2.34 -7.08 12.51
C ARG A 73 2.82 -8.36 13.23
N ARG A 74 3.02 -9.44 12.49
CA ARG A 74 3.61 -10.66 13.03
C ARG A 74 5.13 -10.56 13.09
N GLU A 75 5.73 -11.32 14.00
CA GLU A 75 7.18 -11.52 14.00
C GLU A 75 7.62 -12.13 12.66
N GLY A 76 8.69 -11.56 12.07
CA GLY A 76 9.19 -11.96 10.74
C GLY A 76 8.58 -11.22 9.56
N GLU A 77 7.45 -10.54 9.71
CA GLU A 77 6.97 -9.64 8.67
C GLU A 77 7.84 -8.38 8.62
N PRO A 78 8.34 -7.96 7.44
CA PRO A 78 9.19 -6.79 7.32
C PRO A 78 8.50 -5.51 7.76
N LEU A 79 9.26 -4.61 8.38
CA LEU A 79 8.84 -3.26 8.70
C LEU A 79 9.82 -2.28 8.07
N VAL A 80 9.32 -1.44 7.18
CA VAL A 80 10.03 -0.34 6.55
C VAL A 80 9.65 0.96 7.26
N GLN A 81 10.63 1.75 7.64
CA GLN A 81 10.42 3.10 8.16
C GLN A 81 10.85 4.11 7.13
N LYS A 82 10.04 5.13 6.87
CA LYS A 82 10.28 6.14 5.85
C LYS A 82 10.10 7.55 6.38
N ASP A 83 10.78 8.49 5.74
CA ASP A 83 10.68 9.93 5.99
C ASP A 83 10.08 10.68 4.78
N PHE A 84 9.89 10.00 3.66
CA PHE A 84 9.40 10.57 2.41
C PHE A 84 8.13 9.86 1.93
N ALA A 85 7.34 10.52 1.08
CA ALA A 85 6.07 9.96 0.60
C ALA A 85 6.24 8.67 -0.22
N ASP A 86 7.26 8.55 -1.08
CA ASP A 86 7.59 7.29 -1.76
C ASP A 86 8.27 6.33 -0.78
N SER A 87 7.64 5.18 -0.54
CA SER A 87 8.17 4.16 0.39
C SER A 87 9.52 3.56 -0.03
N PHE A 88 9.97 3.81 -1.25
CA PHE A 88 11.28 3.38 -1.74
C PHE A 88 12.41 4.40 -1.48
N GLU A 89 12.07 5.67 -1.18
CA GLU A 89 13.07 6.71 -1.00
C GLU A 89 13.79 6.58 0.34
N GLU A 90 15.12 6.41 0.28
CA GLU A 90 16.02 6.26 1.43
C GLU A 90 15.59 5.16 2.43
N THR A 91 15.01 4.04 1.91
CA THR A 91 14.56 2.91 2.71
C THR A 91 15.11 1.58 2.22
N ASP A 92 14.91 0.53 3.01
CA ASP A 92 15.29 -0.85 2.67
C ASP A 92 14.21 -1.58 1.84
N LEU A 93 13.12 -0.92 1.42
CA LEU A 93 11.99 -1.59 0.76
C LEU A 93 12.44 -2.38 -0.48
N GLU A 94 13.27 -1.78 -1.34
CA GLU A 94 13.76 -2.46 -2.55
C GLU A 94 14.57 -3.73 -2.20
N SER A 95 15.44 -3.66 -1.20
CA SER A 95 16.25 -4.81 -0.75
C SER A 95 15.37 -5.92 -0.20
N ILE A 96 14.40 -5.56 0.63
CA ILE A 96 13.43 -6.49 1.25
C ILE A 96 12.63 -7.23 0.18
N LEU A 97 12.13 -6.51 -0.83
CA LEU A 97 11.36 -7.09 -1.94
C LEU A 97 12.24 -7.96 -2.85
N ALA A 98 13.49 -7.54 -3.09
CA ALA A 98 14.45 -8.30 -3.90
C ALA A 98 14.80 -9.65 -3.26
N GLU A 99 15.11 -9.67 -1.97
CA GLU A 99 15.43 -10.89 -1.22
C GLU A 99 14.28 -11.91 -1.24
N ARG A 100 13.05 -11.43 -1.36
CA ARG A 100 11.83 -12.25 -1.44
C ARG A 100 11.39 -12.55 -2.86
N SER A 101 12.19 -12.16 -3.86
CA SER A 101 11.87 -12.33 -5.28
C SER A 101 10.51 -11.72 -5.67
N VAL A 102 10.13 -10.62 -5.03
CA VAL A 102 8.87 -9.92 -5.29
C VAL A 102 9.01 -9.02 -6.51
N GLY A 103 8.10 -9.15 -7.47
CA GLY A 103 7.98 -8.30 -8.65
C GLY A 103 6.60 -7.68 -8.80
N GLN A 104 5.66 -8.06 -7.94
CA GLN A 104 4.28 -7.59 -7.96
C GLN A 104 3.86 -7.09 -6.59
N LEU A 105 3.26 -5.91 -6.55
CA LEU A 105 2.79 -5.28 -5.33
C LEU A 105 1.28 -5.15 -5.35
N VAL A 106 0.65 -5.56 -4.25
CA VAL A 106 -0.72 -5.22 -3.90
C VAL A 106 -0.64 -4.17 -2.81
N VAL A 107 -1.15 -2.96 -3.07
CA VAL A 107 -0.93 -1.78 -2.22
C VAL A 107 -2.23 -1.35 -1.55
N ALA A 108 -2.17 -1.13 -0.24
CA ALA A 108 -3.26 -0.63 0.59
C ALA A 108 -2.71 0.32 1.68
N GLY A 109 -3.56 1.17 2.26
CA GLY A 109 -3.18 2.06 3.37
C GLY A 109 -3.50 3.53 3.16
N ALA A 110 -2.59 4.43 3.54
CA ALA A 110 -2.79 5.89 3.52
C ALA A 110 -1.47 6.65 3.24
N GLN A 111 -1.52 7.96 2.87
CA GLN A 111 -2.73 8.63 2.38
C GLN A 111 -2.81 8.49 0.87
N THR A 112 -4.02 8.43 0.33
CA THR A 112 -4.31 8.18 -1.09
C THR A 112 -3.50 9.06 -2.05
N ASP A 113 -3.49 10.36 -1.82
CA ASP A 113 -2.88 11.40 -2.67
C ASP A 113 -1.44 11.73 -2.30
N GLU A 114 -0.89 11.08 -1.28
CA GLU A 114 0.48 11.23 -0.80
C GLU A 114 1.27 9.92 -0.94
N CYS A 115 1.38 9.17 0.15
CA CYS A 115 2.25 8.00 0.24
C CYS A 115 1.82 6.85 -0.68
N ILE A 116 0.50 6.62 -0.82
CA ILE A 116 -0.05 5.62 -1.75
C ILE A 116 0.32 6.00 -3.18
N ARG A 117 -0.04 7.21 -3.63
CA ARG A 117 0.26 7.67 -4.98
C ARG A 117 1.75 7.65 -5.29
N SER A 118 2.57 8.18 -4.38
CA SER A 118 4.02 8.27 -4.55
C SER A 118 4.66 6.88 -4.65
N THR A 119 4.27 5.95 -3.78
CA THR A 119 4.80 4.58 -3.79
C THR A 119 4.34 3.79 -5.02
N LEU A 120 3.10 3.95 -5.47
CA LEU A 120 2.62 3.32 -6.70
C LEU A 120 3.44 3.75 -7.92
N HIS A 121 3.69 5.06 -8.08
CA HIS A 121 4.53 5.58 -9.17
C HIS A 121 5.99 5.16 -9.01
N GLY A 122 6.50 5.17 -7.79
CA GLY A 122 7.84 4.68 -7.45
C GLY A 122 8.03 3.21 -7.82
N ALA A 123 7.04 2.36 -7.54
CA ALA A 123 7.04 0.95 -7.90
C ALA A 123 7.09 0.74 -9.43
N ILE A 124 6.19 1.39 -10.18
CA ILE A 124 6.16 1.32 -11.65
C ILE A 124 7.47 1.82 -12.26
N ALA A 125 8.03 2.92 -11.75
CA ALA A 125 9.30 3.46 -12.25
C ALA A 125 10.47 2.47 -12.06
N ARG A 126 10.44 1.67 -10.98
CA ARG A 126 11.46 0.66 -10.64
C ARG A 126 11.25 -0.70 -11.31
N GLY A 127 10.15 -0.90 -12.02
CA GLY A 127 9.90 -2.12 -12.80
C GLY A 127 8.90 -3.10 -12.22
N TYR A 128 8.28 -2.78 -11.09
CA TYR A 128 7.23 -3.59 -10.47
C TYR A 128 5.92 -3.51 -11.24
N ASP A 129 5.12 -4.57 -11.18
CA ASP A 129 3.68 -4.46 -11.34
C ASP A 129 3.08 -3.94 -10.04
N ALA A 130 2.08 -3.07 -10.11
CA ALA A 130 1.48 -2.48 -8.92
C ALA A 130 -0.05 -2.40 -9.02
N THR A 131 -0.74 -3.11 -8.14
CA THR A 131 -2.19 -3.12 -8.01
C THR A 131 -2.61 -2.34 -6.77
N LEU A 132 -3.44 -1.31 -6.93
CA LEU A 132 -4.06 -0.59 -5.83
C LEU A 132 -5.35 -1.29 -5.41
N VAL A 133 -5.54 -1.54 -4.12
CA VAL A 133 -6.81 -2.07 -3.61
C VAL A 133 -7.80 -0.93 -3.43
N ALA A 134 -8.77 -0.82 -4.34
CA ALA A 134 -9.63 0.33 -4.57
C ALA A 134 -10.47 0.79 -3.36
N ASP A 135 -10.77 -0.12 -2.44
CA ASP A 135 -11.57 0.09 -1.23
C ASP A 135 -10.77 -0.12 0.07
N ALA A 136 -9.43 -0.14 -0.04
CA ALA A 136 -8.52 -0.33 1.08
C ALA A 136 -7.44 0.76 1.15
N HIS A 137 -7.76 1.97 0.68
CA HIS A 137 -6.94 3.16 0.89
C HIS A 137 -7.81 4.37 1.25
N THR A 138 -7.23 5.34 1.96
CA THR A 138 -7.94 6.51 2.44
C THR A 138 -7.03 7.74 2.54
N THR A 139 -7.65 8.90 2.77
CA THR A 139 -6.97 10.17 3.01
C THR A 139 -7.77 11.05 3.98
N GLU A 140 -7.16 12.12 4.45
CA GLU A 140 -7.79 13.17 5.26
C GLU A 140 -8.69 14.07 4.41
N ASP A 141 -9.58 14.83 5.09
CA ASP A 141 -10.34 15.89 4.46
C ASP A 141 -9.55 17.21 4.50
N LEU A 142 -8.97 17.57 3.37
CA LEU A 142 -8.26 18.82 3.17
C LEU A 142 -9.07 19.84 2.35
N SER A 143 -10.40 19.69 2.26
CA SER A 143 -11.27 20.55 1.47
C SER A 143 -11.29 22.00 1.95
N GLU A 144 -11.06 22.24 3.24
CA GLU A 144 -10.90 23.59 3.79
C GLU A 144 -9.68 24.36 3.20
N TRP A 145 -8.68 23.63 2.73
CA TRP A 145 -7.49 24.19 2.06
C TRP A 145 -7.57 24.14 0.54
N GLY A 146 -8.75 23.79 -0.02
CA GLY A 146 -9.02 23.81 -1.45
C GLY A 146 -8.75 22.50 -2.17
N ALA A 147 -8.48 21.42 -1.46
CA ALA A 147 -8.43 20.07 -2.03
C ALA A 147 -9.85 19.56 -2.39
N PRO A 148 -9.99 18.60 -3.31
CA PRO A 148 -11.24 17.87 -3.45
C PRO A 148 -11.58 17.11 -2.15
N THR A 149 -12.85 16.78 -1.96
CA THR A 149 -13.26 15.92 -0.83
C THR A 149 -12.62 14.53 -0.93
N PRO A 150 -12.40 13.83 0.19
CA PRO A 150 -11.69 12.54 0.20
C PRO A 150 -12.27 11.48 -0.75
N ASP A 151 -13.59 11.40 -0.84
CA ASP A 151 -14.27 10.49 -1.78
C ASP A 151 -13.90 10.77 -3.25
N LEU A 152 -13.77 12.04 -3.62
CA LEU A 152 -13.34 12.45 -4.95
C LEU A 152 -11.85 12.18 -5.19
N VAL A 153 -10.99 12.37 -4.20
CA VAL A 153 -9.57 12.04 -4.26
C VAL A 153 -9.38 10.54 -4.48
N ILE A 154 -10.09 9.71 -3.71
CA ILE A 154 -10.06 8.24 -3.82
C ILE A 154 -10.60 7.81 -5.19
N ALA A 155 -11.76 8.31 -5.60
CA ALA A 155 -12.36 7.98 -6.90
C ALA A 155 -11.44 8.37 -8.07
N HIS A 156 -10.83 9.56 -8.03
CA HIS A 156 -9.88 10.01 -9.03
C HIS A 156 -8.63 9.13 -9.09
N THR A 157 -8.08 8.78 -7.93
CA THR A 157 -6.89 7.92 -7.85
C THR A 157 -7.19 6.54 -8.40
N ASN A 158 -8.31 5.92 -8.04
CA ASN A 158 -8.75 4.65 -8.60
C ASN A 158 -8.93 4.73 -10.13
N LEU A 159 -9.57 5.79 -10.63
CA LEU A 159 -9.82 5.96 -12.06
C LEU A 159 -8.51 6.07 -12.85
N TYR A 160 -7.59 6.95 -12.46
CA TYR A 160 -6.36 7.11 -13.24
C TYR A 160 -5.45 5.89 -13.09
N TRP A 161 -5.40 5.24 -11.90
CA TRP A 161 -4.54 4.07 -11.69
C TRP A 161 -5.04 2.85 -12.47
N SER A 162 -6.35 2.65 -12.58
CA SER A 162 -6.93 1.59 -13.40
C SER A 162 -6.61 1.73 -14.90
N ASN A 163 -6.28 2.94 -15.35
CA ASN A 163 -5.90 3.25 -16.72
C ASN A 163 -4.39 3.51 -16.90
N HIS A 164 -3.61 3.43 -15.82
CA HIS A 164 -2.18 3.68 -15.90
C HIS A 164 -1.47 2.55 -16.67
N ALA A 165 -0.56 2.94 -17.55
CA ALA A 165 0.20 2.00 -18.37
C ALA A 165 1.69 2.37 -18.40
N ALA A 166 2.53 1.33 -18.37
CA ALA A 166 3.97 1.49 -18.56
C ALA A 166 4.52 0.29 -19.37
N PRO A 167 5.55 0.49 -20.19
CA PRO A 167 6.09 -0.59 -21.03
C PRO A 167 6.55 -1.80 -20.19
N GLY A 168 5.93 -2.96 -20.42
CA GLY A 168 6.28 -4.21 -19.75
C GLY A 168 5.91 -4.28 -18.25
N ARG A 169 5.07 -3.38 -17.76
CA ARG A 169 4.59 -3.36 -16.37
C ARG A 169 3.08 -3.16 -16.36
N THR A 170 2.43 -3.72 -15.36
CA THR A 170 0.99 -3.66 -15.21
C THR A 170 0.63 -2.79 -14.00
N ALA A 171 -0.26 -1.84 -14.21
CA ALA A 171 -0.95 -1.13 -13.15
C ALA A 171 -2.44 -1.49 -13.21
N GLY A 172 -3.15 -1.33 -12.09
CA GLY A 172 -4.58 -1.58 -12.06
C GLY A 172 -5.16 -1.45 -10.66
N THR A 173 -6.46 -1.60 -10.58
CA THR A 173 -7.20 -1.60 -9.31
C THR A 173 -8.01 -2.88 -9.16
N VAL A 174 -8.23 -3.30 -7.90
CA VAL A 174 -9.07 -4.44 -7.53
C VAL A 174 -9.77 -4.12 -6.20
N ASN A 175 -10.98 -4.60 -5.97
CA ASN A 175 -11.59 -4.49 -4.64
C ASN A 175 -10.99 -5.54 -3.69
N SER A 176 -10.97 -5.24 -2.39
CA SER A 176 -10.43 -6.14 -1.36
C SER A 176 -11.08 -7.53 -1.36
N ALA A 177 -12.38 -7.60 -1.67
CA ALA A 177 -13.11 -8.86 -1.77
C ALA A 177 -12.59 -9.74 -2.91
N ASP A 178 -12.17 -9.13 -4.03
CA ASP A 178 -11.77 -9.81 -5.27
C ASP A 178 -10.26 -10.11 -5.34
N VAL A 179 -9.47 -9.64 -4.36
CA VAL A 179 -8.04 -9.99 -4.27
C VAL A 179 -7.91 -11.49 -4.00
N ASP A 180 -7.23 -12.17 -4.89
CA ASP A 180 -6.89 -13.59 -4.78
C ASP A 180 -5.37 -13.77 -4.85
N PHE A 181 -4.75 -14.07 -3.73
CA PHE A 181 -3.32 -14.33 -3.63
C PHE A 181 -2.93 -15.78 -4.00
N THR A 182 -3.89 -16.66 -4.26
CA THR A 182 -3.63 -18.06 -4.64
C THR A 182 -3.39 -18.22 -6.14
N ILE A 183 -3.80 -17.24 -6.92
CA ILE A 183 -3.55 -17.22 -8.37
C ILE A 183 -2.13 -16.72 -8.59
N ALA A 184 -1.28 -17.60 -9.12
CA ALA A 184 0.05 -17.17 -9.57
C ALA A 184 -0.12 -16.02 -10.58
N PRO A 185 0.65 -14.93 -10.43
CA PRO A 185 0.51 -13.77 -11.30
C PRO A 185 0.75 -14.18 -12.76
N GLY A 186 -0.32 -14.06 -13.56
CA GLY A 186 -0.38 -14.11 -15.02
C GLY A 186 0.57 -15.04 -15.75
N VAL A 187 0.13 -16.26 -16.02
CA VAL A 187 0.54 -16.98 -17.26
C VAL A 187 -0.22 -16.38 -18.42
#